data_262dd4b7cd2a008ca30688b22c10aec4
#
_entry.id   262dd4b7cd2a008ca30688b22c10aec4
#
_cell.length_a   1.000
_cell.length_b   1.000
_cell.length_c   1.000
_cell.angle_alpha   90.00
_cell.angle_beta   90.00
_cell.angle_gamma   90.00
#
_symmetry.space_group_name_H-M   'P 1'
#
loop_
_entity.id
_entity.type
_entity.pdbx_description
1 polymer ?
#
loop_
_entity_poly.entity_id
_entity_poly.type
_entity_poly.pdbx_seq_one_letter_code
_entity_poly.pdbx_strand_id
1 'polypeptide(L)'
;MESDHLIQLLVTIASVVVLAYFFAQAEIHIEGDAGWAANLPTWRIENHWLLDIFWGGRAMTGYHAWIFLFIAIFFHFPLLFMAQWSWQLEARVLACIMLFWITEDLLWFVINPAFGLKRFTPEYAIWHKNWVCGAPVEYLIFSVISAFLFWYSY
;
A
#
# COMPACT_ATOMS: atom_id res chain seq x y z
N MET A 1 -11.49 -27.43 -8.51
CA MET A 1 -10.09 -26.98 -8.24
C MET A 1 -9.81 -25.60 -8.82
N GLU A 2 -9.91 -25.36 -10.12
CA GLU A 2 -9.72 -23.99 -10.68
C GLU A 2 -10.76 -22.97 -10.19
N SER A 3 -12.03 -23.36 -10.09
CA SER A 3 -13.09 -22.47 -9.58
C SER A 3 -12.86 -22.03 -8.13
N ASP A 4 -12.34 -22.92 -7.30
CA ASP A 4 -12.13 -22.64 -5.88
C ASP A 4 -10.96 -21.67 -5.66
N HIS A 5 -9.89 -21.79 -6.44
CA HIS A 5 -8.78 -20.84 -6.43
C HIS A 5 -9.22 -19.43 -6.89
N LEU A 6 -10.06 -19.37 -7.94
CA LEU A 6 -10.59 -18.08 -8.40
C LEU A 6 -11.47 -17.42 -7.34
N ILE A 7 -12.36 -18.17 -6.70
CA ILE A 7 -13.20 -17.64 -5.60
C ILE A 7 -12.31 -17.15 -4.44
N GLN A 8 -11.33 -17.94 -4.03
CA GLN A 8 -10.39 -17.55 -2.98
C GLN A 8 -9.63 -16.26 -3.33
N LEU A 9 -9.13 -16.14 -4.57
CA LEU A 9 -8.45 -14.95 -5.04
C LEU A 9 -9.38 -13.73 -4.99
N LEU A 10 -10.62 -13.84 -5.50
CA LEU A 10 -11.58 -12.75 -5.51
C LEU A 10 -11.96 -12.30 -4.08
N VAL A 11 -12.18 -13.25 -3.18
CA VAL A 11 -12.46 -12.95 -1.76
C VAL A 11 -11.27 -12.29 -1.09
N THR A 12 -10.06 -12.75 -1.38
CA THR A 12 -8.82 -12.14 -0.87
C THR A 12 -8.68 -10.69 -1.35
N ILE A 13 -8.82 -10.45 -2.65
CA ILE A 13 -8.74 -9.10 -3.22
C ILE A 13 -9.83 -8.20 -2.63
N ALA A 14 -11.07 -8.67 -2.55
CA ALA A 14 -12.16 -7.89 -1.97
C ALA A 14 -11.90 -7.53 -0.51
N SER A 15 -11.35 -8.46 0.28
CA SER A 15 -10.99 -8.22 1.68
C SER A 15 -9.89 -7.16 1.80
N VAL A 16 -8.86 -7.23 0.95
CA VAL A 16 -7.78 -6.23 0.92
C VAL A 16 -8.33 -4.84 0.57
N VAL A 17 -9.22 -4.74 -0.43
CA VAL A 17 -9.85 -3.47 -0.82
C VAL A 17 -10.68 -2.87 0.32
N VAL A 18 -11.44 -3.71 1.04
CA VAL A 18 -12.22 -3.26 2.20
C VAL A 18 -11.32 -2.75 3.32
N LEU A 19 -10.23 -3.46 3.62
CA LEU A 19 -9.25 -3.02 4.63
C LEU A 19 -8.57 -1.71 4.22
N ALA A 20 -8.15 -1.60 2.95
CA ALA A 20 -7.55 -0.40 2.40
C ALA A 20 -8.50 0.81 2.48
N TYR A 21 -9.78 0.62 2.21
CA TYR A 21 -10.78 1.68 2.34
C TYR A 21 -10.90 2.20 3.77
N PHE A 22 -11.02 1.31 4.76
CA PHE A 22 -11.12 1.76 6.16
C PHE A 22 -9.82 2.40 6.64
N PHE A 23 -8.68 1.92 6.17
CA PHE A 23 -7.40 2.50 6.53
C PHE A 23 -7.22 3.88 5.90
N ALA A 24 -7.54 4.07 4.62
CA ALA A 24 -7.54 5.36 3.94
C ALA A 24 -8.45 6.38 4.65
N GLN A 25 -9.63 5.95 5.13
CA GLN A 25 -10.49 6.80 5.94
C GLN A 25 -9.81 7.23 7.25
N ALA A 26 -9.16 6.32 7.96
CA ALA A 26 -8.43 6.65 9.18
C ALA A 26 -7.27 7.61 8.90
N GLU A 27 -6.51 7.36 7.84
CA GLU A 27 -5.37 8.18 7.46
C GLU A 27 -5.78 9.60 7.03
N ILE A 28 -6.89 9.76 6.30
CA ILE A 28 -7.47 11.08 6.02
C ILE A 28 -7.77 11.88 7.29
N HIS A 29 -8.28 11.23 8.33
CA HIS A 29 -8.54 11.90 9.62
C HIS A 29 -7.27 12.23 10.40
N ILE A 30 -6.18 11.53 10.14
CA ILE A 30 -4.86 11.77 10.76
C ILE A 30 -4.10 12.86 10.01
N GLU A 31 -4.01 12.77 8.68
CA GLU A 31 -3.23 13.67 7.83
C GLU A 31 -3.99 14.92 7.38
N GLY A 32 -5.31 14.81 7.24
CA GLY A 32 -6.18 15.91 6.81
C GLY A 32 -5.96 16.29 5.35
N ASP A 33 -5.59 17.54 5.14
CA ASP A 33 -5.34 18.16 3.83
C ASP A 33 -3.86 18.12 3.40
N ALA A 34 -3.00 17.43 4.13
CA ALA A 34 -1.56 17.40 3.92
C ALA A 34 -1.05 15.96 3.92
N GLY A 35 -0.94 15.36 2.75
CA GLY A 35 -0.45 13.99 2.58
C GLY A 35 1.00 13.80 3.01
N TRP A 36 1.40 12.55 3.13
CA TRP A 36 2.73 12.10 3.54
C TRP A 36 3.16 12.65 4.91
N ALA A 37 2.24 12.66 5.84
CA ALA A 37 2.43 13.13 7.23
C ALA A 37 3.06 14.53 7.33
N ALA A 38 2.81 15.42 6.33
CA ALA A 38 3.50 16.72 6.25
C ALA A 38 3.32 17.57 7.51
N ASN A 39 2.14 17.55 8.13
CA ASN A 39 1.81 18.32 9.31
C ASN A 39 1.93 17.52 10.63
N LEU A 40 2.30 16.24 10.58
CA LEU A 40 2.41 15.43 11.78
C LEU A 40 3.74 15.69 12.52
N PRO A 41 3.74 15.75 13.86
CA PRO A 41 4.93 15.91 14.67
C PRO A 41 5.71 14.59 14.75
N THR A 42 6.37 14.23 13.67
CA THR A 42 7.10 12.97 13.53
C THR A 42 8.51 13.22 13.01
N TRP A 43 9.45 12.34 13.35
CA TRP A 43 10.78 12.42 12.77
C TRP A 43 10.77 12.12 11.27
N ARG A 44 11.75 12.66 10.53
CA ARG A 44 11.88 12.50 9.07
C ARG A 44 13.31 12.17 8.69
N ILE A 45 13.47 11.27 7.72
CA ILE A 45 14.72 10.99 7.04
C ILE A 45 14.49 11.34 5.57
N GLU A 46 15.09 12.43 5.09
CA GLU A 46 14.79 12.96 3.76
C GLU A 46 15.76 12.47 2.69
N ASN A 47 17.03 12.30 3.06
CA ASN A 47 18.11 11.99 2.12
C ASN A 47 18.85 10.71 2.54
N HIS A 48 18.43 9.58 1.99
CA HIS A 48 19.11 8.32 2.21
C HIS A 48 18.99 7.42 0.97
N TRP A 49 20.07 6.81 0.53
CA TRP A 49 20.13 6.00 -0.68
C TRP A 49 19.12 4.84 -0.72
N LEU A 50 18.80 4.26 0.43
CA LEU A 50 17.75 3.22 0.52
C LEU A 50 16.36 3.76 0.16
N LEU A 51 16.08 5.03 0.46
CA LEU A 51 14.81 5.66 0.10
C LEU A 51 14.68 5.81 -1.41
N ASP A 52 15.78 6.11 -2.10
CA ASP A 52 15.79 6.21 -3.56
C ASP A 52 15.47 4.86 -4.22
N ILE A 53 15.96 3.76 -3.65
CA ILE A 53 15.76 2.40 -4.18
C ILE A 53 14.37 1.87 -3.83
N PHE A 54 13.96 1.93 -2.56
CA PHE A 54 12.77 1.24 -2.07
C PHE A 54 11.53 2.13 -1.97
N TRP A 55 11.69 3.45 -1.93
CA TRP A 55 10.59 4.41 -1.74
C TRP A 55 10.51 5.49 -2.81
N GLY A 56 11.19 5.30 -3.95
CA GLY A 56 11.19 6.30 -5.02
C GLY A 56 11.69 7.68 -4.57
N GLY A 57 12.56 7.73 -3.53
CA GLY A 57 13.14 8.93 -2.97
C GLY A 57 12.20 9.75 -2.06
N ARG A 58 11.07 9.18 -1.64
CA ARG A 58 10.21 9.83 -0.62
C ARG A 58 10.90 9.86 0.73
N ALA A 59 10.65 10.92 1.50
CA ALA A 59 11.12 10.96 2.89
C ALA A 59 10.45 9.86 3.72
N MET A 60 11.23 9.11 4.50
CA MET A 60 10.67 8.22 5.51
C MET A 60 10.29 9.05 6.73
N THR A 61 9.07 8.90 7.21
CA THR A 61 8.61 9.51 8.45
C THR A 61 8.40 8.46 9.52
N GLY A 62 8.50 8.86 10.80
CA GLY A 62 8.23 7.96 11.91
C GLY A 62 6.81 7.39 11.86
N TYR A 63 5.85 8.18 11.43
CA TYR A 63 4.47 7.73 11.22
C TYR A 63 4.43 6.56 10.21
N HIS A 64 4.95 6.75 9.01
CA HIS A 64 4.93 5.72 7.96
C HIS A 64 5.75 4.49 8.35
N ALA A 65 6.91 4.67 9.01
CA ALA A 65 7.73 3.54 9.44
C ALA A 65 6.95 2.59 10.38
N TRP A 66 6.25 3.15 11.36
CA TRP A 66 5.47 2.34 12.29
C TRP A 66 4.21 1.74 11.66
N ILE A 67 3.55 2.49 10.79
CA ILE A 67 2.37 1.99 10.07
C ILE A 67 2.76 0.85 9.10
N PHE A 68 3.85 0.99 8.36
CA PHE A 68 4.32 -0.07 7.46
C PHE A 68 4.65 -1.35 8.22
N LEU A 69 5.33 -1.23 9.36
CA LEU A 69 5.63 -2.37 10.21
C LEU A 69 4.36 -3.00 10.79
N PHE A 70 3.43 -2.19 11.27
CA PHE A 70 2.15 -2.66 11.79
C PHE A 70 1.35 -3.43 10.72
N ILE A 71 1.22 -2.90 9.53
CA ILE A 71 0.50 -3.55 8.42
C ILE A 71 1.20 -4.84 7.99
N ALA A 72 2.53 -4.84 7.94
CA ALA A 72 3.28 -6.06 7.66
C ALA A 72 2.96 -7.16 8.69
N ILE A 73 3.03 -6.86 9.98
CA ILE A 73 2.68 -7.80 11.05
C ILE A 73 1.21 -8.23 10.95
N PHE A 74 0.30 -7.29 10.70
CA PHE A 74 -1.14 -7.55 10.60
C PHE A 74 -1.46 -8.58 9.51
N PHE A 75 -0.89 -8.45 8.32
CA PHE A 75 -1.12 -9.39 7.22
C PHE A 75 -0.46 -10.77 7.47
N HIS A 76 0.59 -10.85 8.28
CA HIS A 76 1.18 -12.14 8.70
C HIS A 76 0.44 -12.81 9.85
N PHE A 77 -0.41 -12.07 10.57
CA PHE A 77 -1.09 -12.56 11.76
C PHE A 77 -1.91 -13.85 11.53
N PRO A 78 -2.65 -14.03 10.39
CA PRO A 78 -3.35 -15.28 10.11
C PRO A 78 -2.44 -16.51 10.06
N LEU A 79 -1.19 -16.39 9.62
CA LEU A 79 -0.25 -17.51 9.57
C LEU A 79 0.07 -18.07 10.96
N LEU A 80 0.08 -17.20 11.98
CA LEU A 80 0.31 -17.61 13.37
C LEU A 80 -0.83 -18.49 13.90
N PHE A 81 -2.10 -18.17 13.55
CA PHE A 81 -3.25 -18.98 13.96
C PHE A 81 -3.34 -20.31 13.23
N MET A 82 -2.98 -20.30 11.95
CA MET A 82 -3.00 -21.53 11.15
C MET A 82 -1.87 -22.46 11.51
N ALA A 83 -0.84 -21.98 12.24
CA ALA A 83 0.40 -22.70 12.55
C ALA A 83 1.03 -23.33 11.29
N GLN A 84 0.85 -22.70 10.14
CA GLN A 84 1.30 -23.16 8.83
C GLN A 84 2.08 -22.04 8.15
N TRP A 85 3.20 -22.42 7.54
CA TRP A 85 3.98 -21.52 6.71
C TRP A 85 4.42 -22.26 5.44
N SER A 86 4.36 -21.57 4.31
CA SER A 86 4.93 -22.02 3.05
C SER A 86 5.31 -20.81 2.20
N TRP A 87 6.15 -21.01 1.20
CA TRP A 87 6.50 -19.93 0.27
C TRP A 87 5.29 -19.39 -0.51
N GLN A 88 4.29 -20.23 -0.77
CA GLN A 88 3.03 -19.82 -1.40
C GLN A 88 2.20 -18.93 -0.47
N LEU A 89 2.09 -19.28 0.82
CA LEU A 89 1.40 -18.44 1.79
C LEU A 89 2.12 -17.10 1.99
N GLU A 90 3.44 -17.13 2.09
CA GLU A 90 4.25 -15.91 2.18
C GLU A 90 4.07 -15.01 0.96
N ALA A 91 4.13 -15.58 -0.25
CA ALA A 91 3.89 -14.84 -1.49
C ALA A 91 2.50 -14.19 -1.51
N ARG A 92 1.47 -14.91 -1.03
CA ARG A 92 0.11 -14.37 -0.92
C ARG A 92 0.03 -13.21 0.06
N VAL A 93 0.67 -13.32 1.21
CA VAL A 93 0.74 -12.23 2.19
C VAL A 93 1.43 -11.00 1.60
N LEU A 94 2.59 -11.19 0.96
CA LEU A 94 3.32 -10.09 0.31
C LEU A 94 2.51 -9.45 -0.82
N ALA A 95 1.80 -10.26 -1.63
CA ALA A 95 0.87 -9.74 -2.65
C ALA A 95 -0.24 -8.89 -2.04
N CYS A 96 -0.84 -9.34 -0.94
CA CYS A 96 -1.86 -8.59 -0.21
C CYS A 96 -1.33 -7.27 0.34
N ILE A 97 -0.13 -7.24 0.91
CA ILE A 97 0.50 -6.02 1.44
C ILE A 97 0.73 -5.00 0.31
N MET A 98 1.26 -5.45 -0.84
CA MET A 98 1.49 -4.57 -1.99
C MET A 98 0.18 -4.02 -2.55
N LEU A 99 -0.82 -4.88 -2.73
CA LEU A 99 -2.14 -4.48 -3.20
C LEU A 99 -2.82 -3.53 -2.23
N PHE A 100 -2.67 -3.78 -0.92
CA PHE A 100 -3.20 -2.91 0.13
C PHE A 100 -2.66 -1.49 -0.01
N TRP A 101 -1.33 -1.32 -0.08
CA TRP A 101 -0.72 0.01 -0.14
C TRP A 101 -1.07 0.78 -1.41
N ILE A 102 -1.12 0.13 -2.57
CA ILE A 102 -1.56 0.79 -3.82
C ILE A 102 -3.01 1.23 -3.72
N THR A 103 -3.88 0.34 -3.23
CA THR A 103 -5.31 0.58 -3.14
C THR A 103 -5.62 1.65 -2.09
N GLU A 104 -4.95 1.59 -0.96
CA GLU A 104 -5.09 2.53 0.14
C GLU A 104 -4.71 3.94 -0.30
N ASP A 105 -3.50 4.11 -0.82
CA ASP A 105 -2.98 5.40 -1.26
C ASP A 105 -3.86 6.01 -2.38
N LEU A 106 -4.31 5.19 -3.36
CA LEU A 106 -5.26 5.66 -4.37
C LEU A 106 -6.60 6.08 -3.75
N LEU A 107 -7.16 5.29 -2.84
CA LEU A 107 -8.40 5.60 -2.16
C LEU A 107 -8.27 6.86 -1.30
N TRP A 108 -7.14 7.08 -0.65
CA TRP A 108 -6.87 8.31 0.08
C TRP A 108 -7.08 9.55 -0.82
N PHE A 109 -6.57 9.53 -2.07
CA PHE A 109 -6.85 10.62 -3.02
C PHE A 109 -8.31 10.70 -3.42
N VAL A 110 -8.94 9.55 -3.74
CA VAL A 110 -10.31 9.51 -4.28
C VAL A 110 -11.33 10.07 -3.29
N ILE A 111 -11.19 9.68 -2.02
CA ILE A 111 -12.19 9.96 -0.98
C ILE A 111 -11.83 11.13 -0.06
N ASN A 112 -10.58 11.61 -0.10
CA ASN A 112 -10.17 12.80 0.66
C ASN A 112 -10.82 14.06 0.08
N PRO A 113 -11.69 14.75 0.83
CA PRO A 113 -12.40 15.94 0.33
C PRO A 113 -11.46 17.10 0.00
N ALA A 114 -10.25 17.12 0.58
CA ALA A 114 -9.24 18.15 0.31
C ALA A 114 -8.48 17.91 -1.00
N PHE A 115 -8.45 16.68 -1.50
CA PHE A 115 -7.69 16.31 -2.71
C PHE A 115 -8.62 15.95 -3.89
N GLY A 116 -9.28 14.82 -3.85
CA GLY A 116 -10.01 14.26 -4.97
C GLY A 116 -9.10 13.84 -6.13
N LEU A 117 -9.64 13.09 -7.09
CA LEU A 117 -8.89 12.65 -8.27
C LEU A 117 -8.29 13.79 -9.10
N LYS A 118 -8.86 14.98 -9.01
CA LYS A 118 -8.33 16.16 -9.75
C LYS A 118 -6.93 16.58 -9.29
N ARG A 119 -6.57 16.25 -8.06
CA ARG A 119 -5.26 16.52 -7.48
C ARG A 119 -4.34 15.30 -7.48
N PHE A 120 -4.77 14.19 -8.07
CA PHE A 120 -3.90 13.03 -8.29
C PHE A 120 -2.98 13.30 -9.50
N THR A 121 -2.05 14.21 -9.32
CA THR A 121 -1.07 14.64 -10.33
C THR A 121 0.26 14.99 -9.66
N PRO A 122 1.38 14.99 -10.42
CA PRO A 122 2.70 15.31 -9.88
C PRO A 122 2.79 16.65 -9.14
N GLU A 123 1.94 17.60 -9.50
CA GLU A 123 1.93 18.95 -8.93
C GLU A 123 1.40 18.98 -7.48
N TYR A 124 0.44 18.11 -7.17
CA TYR A 124 -0.19 18.05 -5.86
C TYR A 124 0.32 16.90 -5.01
N ALA A 125 0.53 15.74 -5.62
CA ALA A 125 1.08 14.57 -4.95
C ALA A 125 2.61 14.56 -5.04
N ILE A 126 3.25 15.59 -4.50
CA ILE A 126 4.69 15.87 -4.63
C ILE A 126 5.58 14.79 -3.99
N TRP A 127 5.03 13.95 -3.13
CA TRP A 127 5.75 12.84 -2.54
C TRP A 127 5.92 11.65 -3.51
N HIS A 128 5.14 11.58 -4.60
CA HIS A 128 5.40 10.66 -5.70
C HIS A 128 6.32 11.33 -6.71
N LYS A 129 7.59 10.97 -6.71
CA LYS A 129 8.60 11.65 -7.56
C LYS A 129 8.55 11.23 -9.02
N ASN A 130 8.17 9.99 -9.31
CA ASN A 130 8.23 9.42 -10.65
C ASN A 130 6.82 9.05 -11.13
N TRP A 131 6.43 9.57 -12.29
CA TRP A 131 5.12 9.35 -12.89
C TRP A 131 5.22 8.81 -14.32
N VAL A 132 4.37 7.84 -14.65
CA VAL A 132 4.26 7.27 -16.00
C VAL A 132 2.78 7.05 -16.31
N CYS A 133 2.32 7.49 -17.49
CA CYS A 133 0.94 7.33 -17.94
C CYS A 133 -0.13 7.83 -16.94
N GLY A 134 0.18 8.86 -16.16
CA GLY A 134 -0.75 9.45 -15.19
C GLY A 134 -0.85 8.72 -13.85
N ALA A 135 0.06 7.79 -13.59
CA ALA A 135 0.17 7.08 -12.30
C ALA A 135 1.60 7.10 -11.76
N PRO A 136 1.79 7.03 -10.43
CA PRO A 136 3.11 6.82 -9.84
C PRO A 136 3.75 5.53 -10.33
N VAL A 137 5.04 5.54 -10.60
CA VAL A 137 5.80 4.37 -11.10
C VAL A 137 5.72 3.19 -10.13
N GLU A 138 5.75 3.46 -8.84
CA GLU A 138 5.63 2.46 -7.79
C GLU A 138 4.28 1.71 -7.83
N TYR A 139 3.19 2.34 -8.27
CA TYR A 139 1.91 1.66 -8.45
C TYR A 139 2.01 0.57 -9.52
N LEU A 140 2.65 0.90 -10.65
CA LEU A 140 2.84 -0.05 -11.73
C LEU A 140 3.74 -1.22 -11.31
N ILE A 141 4.86 -0.91 -10.66
CA ILE A 141 5.81 -1.91 -10.17
C ILE A 141 5.12 -2.85 -9.17
N PHE A 142 4.47 -2.30 -8.15
CA PHE A 142 3.83 -3.11 -7.12
C PHE A 142 2.62 -3.88 -7.63
N SER A 143 1.88 -3.34 -8.61
CA SER A 143 0.80 -4.08 -9.27
C SER A 143 1.32 -5.31 -10.02
N VAL A 144 2.42 -5.17 -10.77
CA VAL A 144 3.03 -6.30 -11.50
C VAL A 144 3.56 -7.34 -10.53
N ILE A 145 4.29 -6.92 -9.49
CA ILE A 145 4.84 -7.84 -8.48
C ILE A 145 3.71 -8.54 -7.72
N SER A 146 2.68 -7.81 -7.30
CA SER A 146 1.51 -8.37 -6.61
C SER A 146 0.79 -9.40 -7.48
N ALA A 147 0.56 -9.11 -8.75
CA ALA A 147 -0.06 -10.05 -9.69
C ALA A 147 0.77 -11.33 -9.87
N PHE A 148 2.10 -11.19 -10.00
CA PHE A 148 3.01 -12.35 -10.08
C PHE A 148 2.99 -13.19 -8.80
N LEU A 149 3.03 -12.55 -7.63
CA LEU A 149 2.98 -13.24 -6.33
C LEU A 149 1.64 -13.96 -6.11
N PHE A 150 0.51 -13.35 -6.50
CA PHE A 150 -0.78 -14.02 -6.50
C PHE A 150 -0.78 -15.24 -7.42
N TRP A 151 -0.31 -15.08 -8.64
CA TRP A 151 -0.20 -16.20 -9.58
C TRP A 151 0.66 -17.35 -9.01
N TYR A 152 1.79 -17.05 -8.38
CA TYR A 152 2.64 -18.07 -7.76
C TYR A 152 1.98 -18.74 -6.54
N SER A 153 1.09 -18.03 -5.84
CA SER A 153 0.51 -18.45 -4.57
C SER A 153 -0.71 -19.36 -4.69
N TYR A 154 -1.32 -19.46 -5.87
CA TYR A 154 -2.47 -20.28 -6.18
C TYR A 154 -2.15 -21.36 -7.20
#